data_6ea83c8b5ce0bfb9186862d6ceb44c71
#
_entry.id   6ea83c8b5ce0bfb9186862d6ceb44c71
#
_cell.length_a   1.000
_cell.length_b   1.000
_cell.length_c   1.000
_cell.angle_alpha   90.00
_cell.angle_beta   90.00
_cell.angle_gamma   90.00
#
_symmetry.space_group_name_H-M   'P 1'
#
loop_
_entity.id
_entity.type
_entity.pdbx_description
1 polymer ?
#
loop_
_entity_poly.entity_id
_entity_poly.type
_entity_poly.pdbx_seq_one_letter_code
_entity_poly.pdbx_strand_id
1 'polypeptide(L)'
;MKFTQTYLSIAAVLLFIMASTSFSAQESAFPETVVLLHGLGRTSKSMNYMQERLTEAGFHVFNYDYESRKNEIDYLVTDLQQYLQTCCSQKKSDLHFVTHSLGGILVRALIARERPENLGRVVMLSPPNKGSETVDLLKDYSLFKKIFGPASMQLGTDPESFPNRLGPADFELGIITGDRTIDPISSWIIPGVDDGKVAVEHTKLEGMTDFLVVNVSHAYIMENPEVVLEVINFLENGSFSTTGELPKDEEK
;
A
#
# COMPACT_ATOMS: atom_id res chain seq x y z
N MET A 1 20.74 19.60 -70.78
CA MET A 1 21.55 19.40 -69.56
C MET A 1 20.90 20.13 -68.35
N LYS A 2 19.83 19.66 -67.75
CA LYS A 2 19.23 20.20 -66.53
C LYS A 2 18.27 19.16 -65.90
N PHE A 3 18.73 17.91 -65.63
CA PHE A 3 17.89 16.87 -65.03
C PHE A 3 18.61 16.03 -63.97
N THR A 4 19.75 16.46 -63.45
CA THR A 4 20.53 15.65 -62.49
C THR A 4 20.68 16.24 -61.09
N GLN A 5 20.02 17.37 -60.78
CA GLN A 5 20.17 18.00 -59.43
C GLN A 5 19.00 17.85 -58.48
N THR A 6 17.89 17.24 -58.92
CA THR A 6 16.67 17.16 -58.14
C THR A 6 16.56 15.87 -57.28
N TYR A 7 17.38 14.85 -57.54
CA TYR A 7 17.31 13.57 -56.86
C TYR A 7 18.25 13.45 -55.64
N LEU A 8 19.24 14.35 -55.47
CA LEU A 8 20.11 14.33 -54.28
C LEU A 8 19.48 14.97 -53.05
N SER A 9 18.47 15.82 -53.20
CA SER A 9 17.84 16.51 -52.07
C SER A 9 16.74 15.67 -51.37
N ILE A 10 16.19 14.66 -52.05
CA ILE A 10 15.13 13.80 -51.48
C ILE A 10 15.72 12.65 -50.64
N ALA A 11 16.92 12.17 -50.99
CA ALA A 11 17.60 11.11 -50.24
C ALA A 11 18.13 11.57 -48.85
N ALA A 12 18.44 12.87 -48.70
CA ALA A 12 18.93 13.44 -47.44
C ALA A 12 17.81 13.68 -46.40
N VAL A 13 16.55 13.87 -46.83
CA VAL A 13 15.40 14.09 -45.94
C VAL A 13 14.84 12.78 -45.38
N LEU A 14 14.99 11.67 -46.12
CA LEU A 14 14.51 10.36 -45.67
C LEU A 14 15.45 9.66 -44.69
N LEU A 15 16.70 10.10 -44.52
CA LEU A 15 17.63 9.53 -43.53
C LEU A 15 17.51 10.15 -42.12
N PHE A 16 16.73 11.23 -41.96
CA PHE A 16 16.60 11.94 -40.68
C PHE A 16 15.35 11.56 -39.88
N ILE A 17 14.47 10.68 -40.38
CA ILE A 17 13.20 10.28 -39.73
C ILE A 17 13.31 8.92 -39.02
N MET A 18 14.44 8.22 -39.10
CA MET A 18 14.64 6.93 -38.44
C MET A 18 15.50 6.99 -37.18
N ALA A 19 15.71 8.17 -36.61
CA ALA A 19 16.16 8.27 -35.21
C ALA A 19 14.93 8.26 -34.30
N SER A 20 14.14 7.21 -34.39
CA SER A 20 13.24 6.82 -33.31
C SER A 20 14.14 6.50 -32.13
N THR A 21 14.28 7.43 -31.19
CA THR A 21 14.85 7.18 -29.89
C THR A 21 14.01 6.11 -29.25
N SER A 22 14.45 4.86 -29.40
CA SER A 22 14.07 3.81 -28.48
C SER A 22 14.55 4.28 -27.12
N PHE A 23 13.66 4.91 -26.36
CA PHE A 23 13.83 5.06 -24.92
C PHE A 23 13.73 3.64 -24.37
N SER A 24 14.85 2.92 -24.43
CA SER A 24 15.01 1.69 -23.70
C SER A 24 14.85 2.08 -22.23
N ALA A 25 13.70 1.78 -21.64
CA ALA A 25 13.62 1.67 -20.22
C ALA A 25 14.76 0.70 -19.84
N GLN A 26 15.77 1.18 -19.17
CA GLN A 26 16.87 0.35 -18.68
C GLN A 26 16.24 -0.51 -17.59
N GLU A 27 15.86 -1.73 -17.98
CA GLU A 27 15.39 -2.75 -17.06
C GLU A 27 16.44 -2.87 -15.97
N SER A 28 16.06 -2.60 -14.72
CA SER A 28 17.00 -2.64 -13.60
C SER A 28 17.62 -4.03 -13.57
N ALA A 29 18.93 -4.13 -13.47
CA ALA A 29 19.65 -5.41 -13.49
C ALA A 29 19.25 -6.34 -12.31
N PHE A 30 18.44 -5.83 -11.38
CA PHE A 30 17.94 -6.53 -10.20
C PHE A 30 16.42 -6.34 -10.08
N PRO A 31 15.67 -7.38 -9.71
CA PRO A 31 14.23 -7.26 -9.48
C PRO A 31 13.97 -6.26 -8.35
N GLU A 32 12.89 -5.49 -8.50
CA GLU A 32 12.42 -4.58 -7.46
C GLU A 32 11.99 -5.37 -6.22
N THR A 33 12.25 -4.80 -5.04
CA THR A 33 12.02 -5.49 -3.78
C THR A 33 10.70 -5.02 -3.16
N VAL A 34 9.86 -5.96 -2.73
CA VAL A 34 8.62 -5.69 -2.02
C VAL A 34 8.66 -6.31 -0.62
N VAL A 35 8.36 -5.50 0.39
CA VAL A 35 8.17 -5.98 1.76
C VAL A 35 6.68 -5.98 2.11
N LEU A 36 6.18 -7.14 2.51
CA LEU A 36 4.79 -7.32 2.94
C LEU A 36 4.67 -7.20 4.45
N LEU A 37 3.64 -6.48 4.92
CA LEU A 37 3.30 -6.36 6.33
C LEU A 37 1.84 -6.75 6.57
N HIS A 38 1.62 -7.74 7.42
CA HIS A 38 0.28 -8.19 7.81
C HIS A 38 -0.44 -7.21 8.77
N GLY A 39 -1.70 -7.45 9.06
CA GLY A 39 -2.50 -6.66 9.99
C GLY A 39 -2.40 -7.11 11.45
N LEU A 40 -3.07 -6.35 12.33
CA LEU A 40 -3.17 -6.63 13.75
C LEU A 40 -3.78 -8.02 14.01
N GLY A 41 -3.15 -8.80 14.89
CA GLY A 41 -3.63 -10.13 15.28
C GLY A 41 -3.46 -11.20 14.20
N ARG A 42 -2.80 -10.89 13.09
CA ARG A 42 -2.45 -11.83 12.03
C ARG A 42 -0.97 -12.21 12.09
N THR A 43 -0.55 -13.01 11.13
CA THR A 43 0.85 -13.40 10.87
C THR A 43 1.15 -13.23 9.38
N SER A 44 2.41 -13.37 9.01
CA SER A 44 2.86 -13.37 7.59
C SER A 44 2.05 -14.32 6.71
N LYS A 45 1.52 -15.42 7.24
CA LYS A 45 0.68 -16.37 6.49
C LYS A 45 -0.54 -15.73 5.82
N SER A 46 -1.09 -14.66 6.40
CA SER A 46 -2.21 -13.95 5.79
C SER A 46 -1.85 -13.21 4.52
N MET A 47 -0.55 -12.99 4.26
CA MET A 47 -0.04 -12.33 3.06
C MET A 47 0.54 -13.32 2.02
N ASN A 48 0.43 -14.63 2.26
CA ASN A 48 1.05 -15.63 1.37
C ASN A 48 0.52 -15.57 -0.08
N TYR A 49 -0.79 -15.38 -0.25
CA TYR A 49 -1.37 -15.26 -1.60
C TYR A 49 -0.81 -14.04 -2.34
N MET A 50 -0.72 -12.89 -1.67
CA MET A 50 -0.09 -11.67 -2.20
C MET A 50 1.39 -11.93 -2.52
N GLN A 51 2.13 -12.60 -1.63
CA GLN A 51 3.52 -12.97 -1.85
C GLN A 51 3.70 -13.81 -3.12
N GLU A 52 2.89 -14.85 -3.29
CA GLU A 52 2.95 -15.74 -4.46
C GLU A 52 2.73 -14.95 -5.76
N ARG A 53 1.68 -14.14 -5.81
CA ARG A 53 1.33 -13.36 -7.00
C ARG A 53 2.38 -12.30 -7.36
N LEU A 54 2.91 -11.58 -6.38
CA LEU A 54 3.99 -10.61 -6.60
C LEU A 54 5.29 -11.29 -7.04
N THR A 55 5.60 -12.46 -6.49
CA THR A 55 6.77 -13.23 -6.92
C THR A 55 6.61 -13.71 -8.37
N GLU A 56 5.42 -14.17 -8.76
CA GLU A 56 5.12 -14.53 -10.16
C GLU A 56 5.16 -13.35 -11.11
N ALA A 57 4.85 -12.14 -10.63
CA ALA A 57 5.00 -10.89 -11.39
C ALA A 57 6.46 -10.42 -11.51
N GLY A 58 7.42 -11.11 -10.85
CA GLY A 58 8.85 -10.84 -11.00
C GLY A 58 9.47 -10.01 -9.87
N PHE A 59 8.71 -9.65 -8.84
CA PHE A 59 9.26 -8.95 -7.67
C PHE A 59 10.05 -9.89 -6.74
N HIS A 60 11.06 -9.34 -6.07
CA HIS A 60 11.73 -10.00 -4.95
C HIS A 60 10.96 -9.70 -3.66
N VAL A 61 10.25 -10.67 -3.10
CA VAL A 61 9.27 -10.46 -2.04
C VAL A 61 9.75 -10.98 -0.70
N PHE A 62 9.74 -10.12 0.31
CA PHE A 62 9.95 -10.44 1.72
C PHE A 62 8.63 -10.33 2.49
N ASN A 63 8.17 -11.41 3.07
CA ASN A 63 6.93 -11.45 3.85
C ASN A 63 7.29 -11.39 5.35
N TYR A 64 7.25 -10.17 5.91
CA TYR A 64 7.69 -9.90 7.26
C TYR A 64 6.67 -10.34 8.31
N ASP A 65 7.09 -11.22 9.22
CA ASP A 65 6.27 -11.67 10.36
C ASP A 65 6.69 -10.93 11.63
N TYR A 66 5.73 -10.33 12.33
CA TYR A 66 5.98 -9.56 13.53
C TYR A 66 4.90 -9.75 14.59
N GLU A 67 5.25 -9.53 15.85
CA GLU A 67 4.41 -9.81 17.00
C GLU A 67 3.41 -8.67 17.27
N SER A 68 2.46 -8.46 16.32
CA SER A 68 1.52 -7.33 16.28
C SER A 68 0.66 -7.15 17.56
N ARG A 69 0.49 -8.20 18.37
CA ARG A 69 -0.29 -8.16 19.61
C ARG A 69 0.53 -8.03 20.89
N LYS A 70 1.86 -8.12 20.80
CA LYS A 70 2.71 -8.13 22.01
C LYS A 70 3.32 -6.78 22.33
N ASN A 71 3.51 -5.93 21.33
CA ASN A 71 4.29 -4.71 21.45
C ASN A 71 3.50 -3.48 21.02
N GLU A 72 3.94 -2.32 21.46
CA GLU A 72 3.46 -1.01 21.00
C GLU A 72 4.01 -0.67 19.60
N ILE A 73 3.38 0.26 18.91
CA ILE A 73 3.75 0.63 17.54
C ILE A 73 5.21 1.06 17.44
N ASP A 74 5.72 1.86 18.36
CA ASP A 74 7.12 2.33 18.34
C ASP A 74 8.14 1.18 18.40
N TYR A 75 7.86 0.15 19.20
CA TYR A 75 8.70 -1.05 19.22
C TYR A 75 8.65 -1.80 17.89
N LEU A 76 7.42 -1.99 17.34
CA LEU A 76 7.23 -2.68 16.06
C LEU A 76 7.91 -1.96 14.90
N VAL A 77 7.94 -0.63 14.91
CA VAL A 77 8.67 0.17 13.92
C VAL A 77 10.18 -0.03 14.05
N THR A 78 10.71 -0.09 15.28
CA THR A 78 12.13 -0.36 15.51
C THR A 78 12.53 -1.77 15.06
N ASP A 79 11.68 -2.76 15.31
CA ASP A 79 11.85 -4.14 14.85
C ASP A 79 11.84 -4.23 13.32
N LEU A 80 10.89 -3.53 12.66
CA LEU A 80 10.84 -3.40 11.20
C LEU A 80 12.12 -2.75 10.64
N GLN A 81 12.65 -1.68 11.25
CA GLN A 81 13.92 -1.06 10.85
C GLN A 81 15.08 -2.06 10.87
N GLN A 82 15.20 -2.84 11.95
CA GLN A 82 16.24 -3.88 12.07
C GLN A 82 16.05 -4.99 11.03
N TYR A 83 14.81 -5.40 10.77
CA TYR A 83 14.51 -6.38 9.73
C TYR A 83 14.96 -5.89 8.35
N LEU A 84 14.66 -4.64 7.98
CA LEU A 84 15.06 -4.06 6.70
C LEU A 84 16.57 -3.97 6.53
N GLN A 85 17.32 -3.72 7.60
CA GLN A 85 18.79 -3.76 7.58
C GLN A 85 19.33 -5.17 7.27
N THR A 86 18.56 -6.20 7.60
CA THR A 86 18.98 -7.59 7.39
C THR A 86 18.59 -8.08 5.99
N CYS A 87 17.32 -7.88 5.58
CA CYS A 87 16.81 -8.40 4.31
C CYS A 87 17.19 -7.53 3.10
N CYS A 88 17.25 -6.22 3.29
CA CYS A 88 17.18 -5.25 2.20
C CYS A 88 18.36 -4.24 2.24
N SER A 89 19.48 -4.61 2.85
CA SER A 89 20.67 -3.74 2.99
C SER A 89 21.34 -3.38 1.66
N GLN A 90 21.15 -4.19 0.62
CA GLN A 90 21.69 -3.92 -0.71
C GLN A 90 20.69 -3.05 -1.50
N LYS A 91 20.91 -1.74 -1.50
CA LYS A 91 20.08 -0.72 -2.18
C LYS A 91 20.28 -0.73 -3.71
N LYS A 92 20.09 -1.90 -4.36
CA LYS A 92 20.32 -2.07 -5.81
C LYS A 92 19.09 -1.84 -6.66
N SER A 93 17.92 -1.86 -6.05
CA SER A 93 16.61 -1.66 -6.68
C SER A 93 15.71 -0.91 -5.72
N ASP A 94 14.57 -0.44 -6.21
CA ASP A 94 13.56 0.22 -5.39
C ASP A 94 12.98 -0.74 -4.35
N LEU A 95 12.68 -0.19 -3.18
CA LEU A 95 12.07 -0.87 -2.04
C LEU A 95 10.63 -0.44 -1.89
N HIS A 96 9.72 -1.32 -2.26
CA HIS A 96 8.28 -1.12 -2.16
C HIS A 96 7.72 -1.75 -0.89
N PHE A 97 6.55 -1.28 -0.49
CA PHE A 97 5.79 -1.87 0.60
C PHE A 97 4.37 -2.18 0.17
N VAL A 98 3.88 -3.38 0.53
CA VAL A 98 2.46 -3.72 0.46
C VAL A 98 1.99 -4.14 1.84
N THR A 99 1.00 -3.44 2.37
CA THR A 99 0.64 -3.55 3.78
C THR A 99 -0.85 -3.80 3.96
N HIS A 100 -1.20 -4.52 5.01
CA HIS A 100 -2.58 -4.67 5.43
C HIS A 100 -2.80 -4.00 6.79
N SER A 101 -3.84 -3.16 6.90
CA SER A 101 -4.33 -2.60 8.16
C SER A 101 -3.23 -1.93 9.00
N LEU A 102 -2.93 -2.41 10.21
CA LEU A 102 -1.83 -1.93 11.08
C LEU A 102 -0.49 -1.80 10.35
N GLY A 103 -0.20 -2.72 9.41
CA GLY A 103 1.05 -2.68 8.64
C GLY A 103 1.26 -1.35 7.93
N GLY A 104 0.19 -0.70 7.44
CA GLY A 104 0.26 0.62 6.82
C GLY A 104 0.70 1.71 7.81
N ILE A 105 0.22 1.64 9.04
CA ILE A 105 0.62 2.59 10.10
C ILE A 105 2.09 2.40 10.48
N LEU A 106 2.58 1.15 10.51
CA LEU A 106 4.00 0.87 10.76
C LEU A 106 4.89 1.44 9.67
N VAL A 107 4.52 1.30 8.39
CA VAL A 107 5.30 1.85 7.26
C VAL A 107 5.25 3.38 7.26
N ARG A 108 4.11 4.03 7.53
CA ARG A 108 4.05 5.49 7.70
C ARG A 108 4.99 5.97 8.81
N ALA A 109 4.96 5.29 9.97
CA ALA A 109 5.81 5.64 11.11
C ALA A 109 7.30 5.40 10.81
N LEU A 110 7.63 4.32 10.09
CA LEU A 110 8.98 4.05 9.61
C LEU A 110 9.48 5.20 8.72
N ILE A 111 8.71 5.57 7.70
CA ILE A 111 9.07 6.62 6.74
C ILE A 111 9.24 7.98 7.45
N ALA A 112 8.35 8.30 8.38
CA ALA A 112 8.42 9.54 9.16
C ALA A 112 9.65 9.58 10.08
N ARG A 113 10.12 8.43 10.60
CA ARG A 113 11.28 8.32 11.49
C ARG A 113 12.58 8.22 10.73
N GLU A 114 12.66 7.33 9.76
CA GLU A 114 13.85 7.05 8.96
C GLU A 114 13.43 6.49 7.59
N ARG A 115 13.32 7.38 6.61
CA ARG A 115 12.93 7.00 5.24
C ARG A 115 14.03 6.18 4.59
N PRO A 116 13.73 4.98 4.02
CA PRO A 116 14.68 4.27 3.18
C PRO A 116 15.13 5.14 1.99
N GLU A 117 16.43 5.17 1.69
CA GLU A 117 16.98 5.99 0.60
C GLU A 117 16.45 5.56 -0.78
N ASN A 118 16.18 4.26 -0.96
CA ASN A 118 15.61 3.68 -2.16
C ASN A 118 14.10 3.39 -2.02
N LEU A 119 13.39 4.19 -1.22
CA LEU A 119 11.93 4.05 -1.09
C LEU A 119 11.28 4.20 -2.45
N GLY A 120 10.63 3.14 -2.90
CA GLY A 120 9.74 3.11 -4.05
C GLY A 120 8.29 3.39 -3.64
N ARG A 121 7.36 2.63 -4.20
CA ARG A 121 5.91 2.80 -4.01
C ARG A 121 5.40 2.05 -2.79
N VAL A 122 4.36 2.60 -2.18
CA VAL A 122 3.67 1.98 -1.04
C VAL A 122 2.22 1.73 -1.42
N VAL A 123 1.73 0.50 -1.21
CA VAL A 123 0.31 0.17 -1.33
C VAL A 123 -0.22 -0.25 0.03
N MET A 124 -1.30 0.38 0.46
CA MET A 124 -1.94 0.08 1.73
C MET A 124 -3.34 -0.50 1.52
N LEU A 125 -3.57 -1.69 2.07
CA LEU A 125 -4.85 -2.38 2.05
C LEU A 125 -5.60 -2.08 3.35
N SER A 126 -6.70 -1.35 3.26
CA SER A 126 -7.57 -0.96 4.39
C SER A 126 -6.83 -0.40 5.61
N PRO A 127 -5.94 0.58 5.46
CA PRO A 127 -5.20 1.14 6.59
C PRO A 127 -6.11 2.01 7.47
N PRO A 128 -6.03 1.93 8.81
CA PRO A 128 -6.74 2.86 9.70
C PRO A 128 -5.99 4.21 9.79
N ASN A 129 -5.85 4.92 8.66
CA ASN A 129 -5.06 6.14 8.54
C ASN A 129 -5.57 7.30 9.42
N LYS A 130 -6.87 7.31 9.71
CA LYS A 130 -7.51 8.25 10.64
C LYS A 130 -8.02 7.55 11.91
N GLY A 131 -7.53 6.34 12.19
CA GLY A 131 -7.98 5.52 13.30
C GLY A 131 -9.18 4.63 12.98
N SER A 132 -9.71 3.97 14.01
CA SER A 132 -10.85 3.05 13.93
C SER A 132 -11.79 3.27 15.12
N GLU A 133 -13.07 3.49 14.84
CA GLU A 133 -14.14 3.65 15.85
C GLU A 133 -14.33 2.37 16.66
N THR A 134 -14.07 1.22 16.03
CA THR A 134 -14.09 -0.07 16.76
C THR A 134 -13.10 -0.06 17.92
N VAL A 135 -11.92 0.55 17.72
CA VAL A 135 -10.94 0.72 18.80
C VAL A 135 -11.46 1.66 19.88
N ASP A 136 -12.02 2.81 19.50
CA ASP A 136 -12.54 3.77 20.48
C ASP A 136 -13.62 3.19 21.37
N LEU A 137 -14.52 2.38 20.79
CA LEU A 137 -15.55 1.69 21.55
C LEU A 137 -14.99 0.62 22.49
N LEU A 138 -13.96 -0.09 22.08
CA LEU A 138 -13.51 -1.31 22.74
C LEU A 138 -12.26 -1.12 23.62
N LYS A 139 -11.53 0.00 23.47
CA LYS A 139 -10.25 0.25 24.17
C LYS A 139 -10.34 0.19 25.70
N ASP A 140 -11.49 0.52 26.30
CA ASP A 140 -11.68 0.51 27.75
C ASP A 140 -11.98 -0.89 28.30
N TYR A 141 -12.26 -1.86 27.43
CA TYR A 141 -12.50 -3.24 27.85
C TYR A 141 -11.17 -4.01 27.99
N SER A 142 -10.91 -4.50 29.20
CA SER A 142 -9.69 -5.26 29.51
C SER A 142 -9.49 -6.49 28.62
N LEU A 143 -10.60 -7.14 28.23
CA LEU A 143 -10.58 -8.29 27.33
C LEU A 143 -10.08 -7.91 25.92
N PHE A 144 -10.48 -6.75 25.40
CA PHE A 144 -10.02 -6.23 24.10
C PHE A 144 -8.49 -6.03 24.11
N LYS A 145 -7.98 -5.34 25.13
CA LYS A 145 -6.54 -5.13 25.33
C LYS A 145 -5.78 -6.47 25.43
N LYS A 146 -6.32 -7.43 26.13
CA LYS A 146 -5.71 -8.77 26.30
C LYS A 146 -5.65 -9.54 24.97
N ILE A 147 -6.67 -9.41 24.12
CA ILE A 147 -6.76 -10.14 22.84
C ILE A 147 -5.92 -9.46 21.75
N PHE A 148 -6.01 -8.13 21.62
CA PHE A 148 -5.43 -7.39 20.51
C PHE A 148 -4.10 -6.70 20.83
N GLY A 149 -3.75 -6.61 22.11
CA GLY A 149 -2.46 -6.13 22.58
C GLY A 149 -2.31 -4.60 22.55
N PRO A 150 -1.12 -4.08 22.94
CA PRO A 150 -0.92 -2.65 23.14
C PRO A 150 -0.98 -1.82 21.87
N ALA A 151 -0.52 -2.31 20.72
CA ALA A 151 -0.62 -1.58 19.46
C ALA A 151 -2.07 -1.20 19.08
N SER A 152 -3.05 -2.08 19.40
CA SER A 152 -4.46 -1.80 19.11
C SER A 152 -4.97 -0.55 19.83
N MET A 153 -4.48 -0.30 21.04
CA MET A 153 -4.90 0.83 21.89
C MET A 153 -4.46 2.19 21.32
N GLN A 154 -3.51 2.18 20.40
CA GLN A 154 -2.93 3.36 19.76
C GLN A 154 -3.65 3.74 18.46
N LEU A 155 -4.63 2.93 17.99
CA LEU A 155 -5.30 3.08 16.68
C LEU A 155 -6.69 3.75 16.78
N GLY A 156 -6.97 4.54 17.81
CA GLY A 156 -8.22 5.27 17.94
C GLY A 156 -8.35 6.43 16.94
N THR A 157 -9.54 7.06 16.90
CA THR A 157 -9.83 8.21 16.01
C THR A 157 -9.46 9.56 16.61
N ASP A 158 -9.08 9.61 17.87
CA ASP A 158 -8.66 10.83 18.56
C ASP A 158 -7.54 11.54 17.77
N PRO A 159 -7.54 12.89 17.66
CA PRO A 159 -6.47 13.65 17.01
C PRO A 159 -5.06 13.33 17.53
N GLU A 160 -4.94 12.99 18.82
CA GLU A 160 -3.67 12.61 19.45
C GLU A 160 -3.33 11.12 19.28
N SER A 161 -4.19 10.32 18.62
CA SER A 161 -3.91 8.92 18.33
C SER A 161 -2.70 8.77 17.40
N PHE A 162 -2.07 7.61 17.46
CA PHE A 162 -0.83 7.39 16.71
C PHE A 162 -0.98 7.64 15.19
N PRO A 163 -2.02 7.14 14.48
CA PRO A 163 -2.19 7.39 13.04
C PRO A 163 -2.36 8.88 12.69
N ASN A 164 -3.09 9.62 13.52
CA ASN A 164 -3.43 11.02 13.26
C ASN A 164 -2.24 11.97 13.45
N ARG A 165 -1.25 11.60 14.27
CA ARG A 165 -0.02 12.39 14.48
C ARG A 165 1.04 12.21 13.40
N LEU A 166 0.91 11.20 12.52
CA LEU A 166 1.91 10.90 11.49
C LEU A 166 1.92 11.88 10.31
N GLY A 167 0.87 12.72 10.15
CA GLY A 167 0.76 13.67 9.06
C GLY A 167 0.45 13.05 7.69
N PRO A 168 0.45 13.87 6.61
CA PRO A 168 0.16 13.44 5.24
C PRO A 168 1.26 12.56 4.66
N ALA A 169 0.95 11.89 3.54
CA ALA A 169 1.94 11.20 2.73
C ALA A 169 2.72 12.19 1.85
N ASP A 170 4.04 12.04 1.81
CA ASP A 170 4.95 12.75 0.92
C ASP A 170 5.76 11.77 0.06
N PHE A 171 5.17 10.60 -0.22
CA PHE A 171 5.71 9.49 -1.02
C PHE A 171 4.60 8.90 -1.90
N GLU A 172 4.96 8.16 -2.96
CA GLU A 172 3.99 7.51 -3.86
C GLU A 172 3.18 6.46 -3.10
N LEU A 173 1.91 6.77 -2.82
CA LEU A 173 1.00 5.98 -2.00
C LEU A 173 -0.30 5.65 -2.73
N GLY A 174 -0.54 4.37 -3.00
CA GLY A 174 -1.84 3.83 -3.38
C GLY A 174 -2.57 3.26 -2.16
N ILE A 175 -3.87 3.52 -2.07
CA ILE A 175 -4.72 2.94 -1.03
C ILE A 175 -5.86 2.17 -1.67
N ILE A 176 -5.99 0.89 -1.31
CA ILE A 176 -7.14 0.06 -1.68
C ILE A 176 -7.91 -0.26 -0.41
N THR A 177 -9.22 -0.04 -0.41
CA THR A 177 -10.08 -0.38 0.71
C THR A 177 -11.29 -1.20 0.29
N GLY A 178 -11.87 -1.93 1.24
CA GLY A 178 -13.12 -2.65 1.03
C GLY A 178 -14.33 -1.81 1.40
N ASP A 179 -15.48 -2.16 0.83
CA ASP A 179 -16.80 -1.59 1.14
C ASP A 179 -17.80 -2.63 1.64
N ARG A 180 -17.34 -3.85 1.91
CA ARG A 180 -18.18 -4.97 2.33
C ARG A 180 -17.86 -5.40 3.75
N THR A 181 -18.88 -5.48 4.60
CA THR A 181 -18.73 -6.05 5.94
C THR A 181 -19.15 -7.53 5.98
N ILE A 182 -18.44 -8.31 6.79
CA ILE A 182 -18.85 -9.63 7.28
C ILE A 182 -19.09 -9.61 8.79
N ASP A 183 -18.91 -8.44 9.43
CA ASP A 183 -19.09 -8.19 10.85
C ASP A 183 -20.15 -7.11 11.08
N PRO A 184 -21.45 -7.47 11.07
CA PRO A 184 -22.52 -6.48 11.15
C PRO A 184 -22.53 -5.72 12.48
N ILE A 185 -21.91 -6.25 13.54
CA ILE A 185 -21.82 -5.57 14.83
C ILE A 185 -20.82 -4.41 14.74
N SER A 186 -19.62 -4.66 14.17
CA SER A 186 -18.64 -3.60 13.95
C SER A 186 -19.16 -2.56 12.97
N SER A 187 -19.83 -2.97 11.89
CA SER A 187 -20.39 -2.05 10.88
C SER A 187 -21.53 -1.17 11.41
N TRP A 188 -22.26 -1.64 12.43
CA TRP A 188 -23.27 -0.79 13.08
C TRP A 188 -22.66 0.37 13.88
N ILE A 189 -21.41 0.21 14.32
CA ILE A 189 -20.65 1.21 15.10
C ILE A 189 -19.91 2.17 14.16
N ILE A 190 -19.42 1.67 13.04
CA ILE A 190 -18.61 2.43 12.08
C ILE A 190 -19.53 3.31 11.22
N PRO A 191 -19.34 4.63 11.17
CA PRO A 191 -20.18 5.51 10.37
C PRO A 191 -19.88 5.38 8.87
N GLY A 192 -20.93 5.33 8.05
CA GLY A 192 -20.83 5.30 6.60
C GLY A 192 -20.52 3.93 6.02
N VAL A 193 -19.85 3.92 4.87
CA VAL A 193 -19.40 2.70 4.19
C VAL A 193 -18.12 2.19 4.85
N ASP A 194 -18.08 0.89 5.12
CA ASP A 194 -16.97 0.26 5.83
C ASP A 194 -16.69 -1.16 5.33
N ASP A 195 -15.50 -1.67 5.64
CA ASP A 195 -15.06 -3.02 5.31
C ASP A 195 -15.26 -4.05 6.45
N GLY A 196 -15.94 -3.63 7.53
CA GLY A 196 -16.15 -4.40 8.76
C GLY A 196 -15.17 -4.08 9.89
N LYS A 197 -14.17 -3.21 9.69
CA LYS A 197 -13.18 -2.79 10.70
C LYS A 197 -12.79 -1.32 10.60
N VAL A 198 -12.79 -0.75 9.40
CA VAL A 198 -12.37 0.63 9.14
C VAL A 198 -13.37 1.26 8.18
N ALA A 199 -13.82 2.49 8.46
CA ALA A 199 -14.61 3.27 7.54
C ALA A 199 -13.78 3.61 6.29
N VAL A 200 -14.38 3.57 5.09
CA VAL A 200 -13.71 3.94 3.83
C VAL A 200 -13.06 5.32 3.93
N GLU A 201 -13.74 6.29 4.53
CA GLU A 201 -13.21 7.65 4.74
C GLU A 201 -12.02 7.70 5.71
N HIS A 202 -11.90 6.74 6.62
CA HIS A 202 -10.78 6.66 7.56
C HIS A 202 -9.55 5.93 6.99
N THR A 203 -9.70 5.29 5.83
CA THR A 203 -8.54 4.73 5.11
C THR A 203 -7.81 5.80 4.29
N LYS A 204 -8.49 6.87 3.88
CA LYS A 204 -7.90 7.96 3.08
C LYS A 204 -6.84 8.73 3.84
N LEU A 205 -5.79 9.15 3.11
CA LEU A 205 -4.70 9.96 3.63
C LEU A 205 -4.42 11.12 2.68
N GLU A 206 -4.25 12.32 3.23
CA GLU A 206 -3.80 13.47 2.45
C GLU A 206 -2.42 13.17 1.81
N GLY A 207 -2.24 13.52 0.53
CA GLY A 207 -1.02 13.23 -0.22
C GLY A 207 -0.99 11.83 -0.86
N MET A 208 -2.02 10.97 -0.67
CA MET A 208 -2.11 9.72 -1.42
C MET A 208 -2.17 9.99 -2.93
N THR A 209 -1.48 9.15 -3.70
CA THR A 209 -1.40 9.25 -5.16
C THR A 209 -2.67 8.76 -5.83
N ASP A 210 -3.22 7.64 -5.35
CA ASP A 210 -4.42 7.03 -5.92
C ASP A 210 -5.22 6.28 -4.85
N PHE A 211 -6.52 6.09 -5.11
CA PHE A 211 -7.47 5.50 -4.15
C PHE A 211 -8.50 4.63 -4.86
N LEU A 212 -8.64 3.38 -4.41
CA LEU A 212 -9.56 2.40 -4.99
C LEU A 212 -10.44 1.77 -3.90
N VAL A 213 -11.74 1.63 -4.19
CA VAL A 213 -12.70 0.88 -3.37
C VAL A 213 -13.08 -0.40 -4.12
N VAL A 214 -12.98 -1.55 -3.44
CA VAL A 214 -13.30 -2.87 -3.99
C VAL A 214 -14.34 -3.56 -3.12
N ASN A 215 -15.28 -4.30 -3.72
CA ASN A 215 -16.30 -5.02 -2.97
C ASN A 215 -15.74 -6.24 -2.24
N VAL A 216 -15.01 -5.99 -1.19
CA VAL A 216 -14.32 -6.99 -0.36
C VAL A 216 -14.33 -6.58 1.12
N SER A 217 -14.25 -7.55 2.03
CA SER A 217 -14.17 -7.26 3.46
C SER A 217 -12.72 -7.13 3.94
N HIS A 218 -12.53 -6.42 5.04
CA HIS A 218 -11.23 -6.22 5.71
C HIS A 218 -10.42 -7.51 5.89
N ALA A 219 -11.12 -8.59 6.23
CA ALA A 219 -10.48 -9.86 6.56
C ALA A 219 -9.87 -10.59 5.36
N TYR A 220 -10.32 -10.30 4.13
CA TYR A 220 -9.97 -11.04 2.91
C TYR A 220 -9.40 -10.17 1.79
N ILE A 221 -9.20 -8.88 2.03
CA ILE A 221 -8.72 -7.94 1.01
C ILE A 221 -7.37 -8.36 0.41
N MET A 222 -6.45 -8.89 1.21
CA MET A 222 -5.13 -9.34 0.77
C MET A 222 -5.15 -10.65 -0.05
N GLU A 223 -6.28 -11.36 -0.07
CA GLU A 223 -6.47 -12.61 -0.81
C GLU A 223 -7.39 -12.42 -2.04
N ASN A 224 -7.88 -11.20 -2.28
CA ASN A 224 -8.76 -10.91 -3.40
C ASN A 224 -7.94 -10.76 -4.70
N PRO A 225 -8.25 -11.52 -5.77
CA PRO A 225 -7.49 -11.48 -7.03
C PRO A 225 -7.50 -10.11 -7.72
N GLU A 226 -8.61 -9.37 -7.67
CA GLU A 226 -8.72 -8.02 -8.23
C GLU A 226 -7.79 -7.06 -7.47
N VAL A 227 -7.80 -7.10 -6.13
CA VAL A 227 -6.89 -6.30 -5.31
C VAL A 227 -5.43 -6.60 -5.62
N VAL A 228 -5.08 -7.88 -5.80
CA VAL A 228 -3.70 -8.26 -6.13
C VAL A 228 -3.27 -7.71 -7.49
N LEU A 229 -4.14 -7.77 -8.50
CA LEU A 229 -3.86 -7.19 -9.83
C LEU A 229 -3.64 -5.67 -9.74
N GLU A 230 -4.47 -4.97 -8.97
CA GLU A 230 -4.33 -3.53 -8.78
C GLU A 230 -3.07 -3.16 -7.96
N VAL A 231 -2.68 -3.99 -6.99
CA VAL A 231 -1.39 -3.84 -6.29
C VAL A 231 -0.22 -3.94 -7.28
N ILE A 232 -0.19 -4.97 -8.11
CA ILE A 232 0.86 -5.14 -9.14
C ILE A 232 0.88 -3.93 -10.07
N ASN A 233 -0.29 -3.53 -10.58
CA ASN A 233 -0.41 -2.39 -11.48
C ASN A 233 0.09 -1.08 -10.85
N PHE A 234 -0.23 -0.82 -9.57
CA PHE A 234 0.28 0.36 -8.88
C PHE A 234 1.79 0.28 -8.66
N LEU A 235 2.33 -0.88 -8.30
CA LEU A 235 3.78 -1.05 -8.12
C LEU A 235 4.56 -0.83 -9.42
N GLU A 236 3.99 -1.19 -10.57
CA GLU A 236 4.62 -1.01 -11.89
C GLU A 236 4.42 0.40 -12.47
N ASN A 237 3.23 1.00 -12.28
CA ASN A 237 2.81 2.18 -13.03
C ASN A 237 2.53 3.43 -12.16
N GLY A 238 2.43 3.29 -10.83
CA GLY A 238 2.12 4.39 -9.90
C GLY A 238 0.64 4.81 -9.88
N SER A 239 -0.26 4.02 -10.48
CA SER A 239 -1.72 4.25 -10.48
C SER A 239 -2.47 2.93 -10.56
N PHE A 240 -3.72 2.91 -10.10
CA PHE A 240 -4.61 1.78 -10.32
C PHE A 240 -5.19 1.82 -11.75
N SER A 241 -5.52 0.65 -12.31
CA SER A 241 -6.13 0.56 -13.64
C SER A 241 -7.62 0.90 -13.60
N THR A 242 -8.26 0.63 -12.47
CA THR A 242 -9.68 0.88 -12.25
C THR A 242 -9.83 2.21 -11.51
N THR A 243 -10.41 3.21 -12.15
CA THR A 243 -10.79 4.45 -11.45
C THR A 243 -11.96 4.14 -10.52
N GLY A 244 -11.69 4.08 -9.22
CA GLY A 244 -12.70 3.84 -8.20
C GLY A 244 -13.68 5.00 -8.11
N GLU A 245 -14.79 4.96 -8.85
CA GLU A 245 -15.95 5.78 -8.52
C GLU A 245 -16.56 5.21 -7.24
N LEU A 246 -16.60 6.02 -6.18
CA LEU A 246 -17.37 5.69 -4.98
C LEU A 246 -18.82 5.39 -5.38
N PRO A 247 -19.45 4.33 -4.84
CA PRO A 247 -20.88 4.17 -4.94
C PRO A 247 -21.53 5.48 -4.46
N LYS A 248 -22.39 6.07 -5.29
CA LYS A 248 -23.16 7.26 -4.89
C LYS A 248 -23.94 6.89 -3.64
N ASP A 249 -23.76 7.69 -2.58
CA ASP A 249 -24.47 7.54 -1.31
C ASP A 249 -25.97 7.32 -1.60
N GLU A 250 -26.46 6.10 -1.44
CA GLU A 250 -27.87 5.88 -1.24
C GLU A 250 -28.18 6.40 0.17
N GLU A 251 -28.82 7.55 0.24
CA GLU A 251 -29.35 8.13 1.48
C GLU A 251 -30.16 7.04 2.21
N LYS A 252 -29.65 6.67 3.38
CA LYS A 252 -30.36 5.81 4.35
C LYS A 252 -31.23 6.65 5.28
#